data_e5a84a24984c4e1bb16a47f4138056b0
#
_entry.id   e5a84a24984c4e1bb16a47f4138056b0
#
_cell.length_a   1.000
_cell.length_b   1.000
_cell.length_c   1.000
_cell.angle_alpha   90.00
_cell.angle_beta   90.00
_cell.angle_gamma   90.00
#
_symmetry.space_group_name_H-M   'P 1'
#
loop_
_entity.id
_entity.type
_entity.pdbx_description
1 polymer ?
#
loop_
_entity_poly.entity_id
_entity_poly.type
_entity_poly.pdbx_seq_one_letter_code
_entity_poly.pdbx_strand_id
1 'polypeptide(L)'
;MPHIPGRADVHRAWLRAQRAGAMADAAVRALIDEAALAPKPGLADSLGGGAHADLSFDLMCRSAHALHPFLRAMARVGAQELELQALRERIGLLGREAEAAMMGATGGVNTHRGAIWALGLLVTAAGQDDDLRPAAVANRAGMLARCHDRGAPGRTGNKGEAARRRYGVGGATAQAQAGFPQVLRAALPQLRGSRRRGDSEAAARLNALLAVMAQLDDTCLLSRGGRRGLAGMQARAAVVLAAGGAGSSDGRRALQRLNDYALAYRLSPGGAADLLAAALFVDGLESRRDKTLAATVPGDCLSIRDGVRELKGGGMQGND
;
A
#
# COMPACT_ATOMS: atom_id res chain seq x y z
N MET A 1 -24.80 -36.69 -5.17
CA MET A 1 -25.54 -35.74 -4.30
C MET A 1 -24.67 -34.54 -4.06
N PRO A 2 -25.12 -33.30 -4.27
CA PRO A 2 -24.35 -32.12 -3.92
C PRO A 2 -24.15 -32.09 -2.41
N HIS A 3 -22.91 -31.89 -1.97
CA HIS A 3 -22.54 -31.78 -0.56
C HIS A 3 -23.18 -30.50 0.01
N ILE A 4 -24.08 -30.64 0.97
CA ILE A 4 -24.65 -29.50 1.71
C ILE A 4 -23.60 -29.06 2.73
N PRO A 5 -23.06 -27.81 2.66
CA PRO A 5 -22.03 -27.37 3.58
C PRO A 5 -22.54 -27.28 5.01
N GLY A 6 -21.76 -27.80 5.96
CA GLY A 6 -22.09 -27.74 7.38
C GLY A 6 -22.03 -26.30 7.93
N ARG A 7 -22.64 -26.05 9.12
CA ARG A 7 -22.60 -24.74 9.78
C ARG A 7 -21.19 -24.17 9.93
N ALA A 8 -20.19 -25.02 10.23
CA ALA A 8 -18.79 -24.62 10.36
C ALA A 8 -18.18 -24.16 9.02
N ASP A 9 -18.58 -24.79 7.90
CA ASP A 9 -18.11 -24.40 6.57
C ASP A 9 -18.70 -23.06 6.14
N VAL A 10 -19.99 -22.85 6.41
CA VAL A 10 -20.67 -21.56 6.16
C VAL A 10 -20.02 -20.45 6.99
N HIS A 11 -19.72 -20.71 8.26
CA HIS A 11 -19.07 -19.74 9.13
C HIS A 11 -17.65 -19.40 8.66
N ARG A 12 -16.83 -20.40 8.28
CA ARG A 12 -15.50 -20.18 7.71
C ARG A 12 -15.55 -19.37 6.39
N ALA A 13 -16.49 -19.70 5.51
CA ALA A 13 -16.69 -18.96 4.27
C ALA A 13 -17.09 -17.50 4.52
N TRP A 14 -17.94 -17.26 5.50
CA TRP A 14 -18.32 -15.91 5.94
C TRP A 14 -17.13 -15.12 6.47
N LEU A 15 -16.30 -15.69 7.36
CA LEU A 15 -15.10 -15.04 7.89
C LEU A 15 -14.10 -14.69 6.78
N ARG A 16 -13.86 -15.60 5.83
CA ARG A 16 -13.00 -15.34 4.66
C ARG A 16 -13.55 -14.20 3.80
N ALA A 17 -14.87 -14.12 3.62
CA ALA A 17 -15.51 -13.05 2.85
C ALA A 17 -15.39 -11.69 3.55
N GLN A 18 -15.55 -11.63 4.87
CA GLN A 18 -15.36 -10.42 5.69
C GLN A 18 -13.90 -9.94 5.64
N ARG A 19 -12.95 -10.87 5.79
CA ARG A 19 -11.53 -10.57 5.68
C ARG A 19 -11.16 -9.97 4.31
N ALA A 20 -11.65 -10.59 3.23
CA ALA A 20 -11.41 -10.08 1.88
C ALA A 20 -12.01 -8.67 1.66
N GLY A 21 -13.20 -8.39 2.23
CA GLY A 21 -13.79 -7.06 2.24
C GLY A 21 -12.88 -6.05 2.96
N ALA A 22 -12.45 -6.37 4.18
CA ALA A 22 -11.57 -5.51 4.97
C ALA A 22 -10.21 -5.21 4.29
N MET A 23 -9.66 -6.17 3.53
CA MET A 23 -8.46 -5.98 2.72
C MET A 23 -8.71 -5.05 1.54
N ALA A 24 -9.82 -5.19 0.83
CA ALA A 24 -10.20 -4.30 -0.27
C ALA A 24 -10.43 -2.88 0.24
N ASP A 25 -11.14 -2.70 1.36
CA ASP A 25 -11.34 -1.41 2.00
C ASP A 25 -10.01 -0.74 2.37
N ALA A 26 -9.06 -1.53 2.90
CA ALA A 26 -7.72 -1.02 3.24
C ALA A 26 -6.95 -0.59 2.00
N ALA A 27 -7.03 -1.34 0.90
CA ALA A 27 -6.35 -1.02 -0.34
C ALA A 27 -6.95 0.24 -1.01
N VAL A 28 -8.28 0.34 -1.08
CA VAL A 28 -8.96 1.55 -1.59
C VAL A 28 -8.65 2.76 -0.72
N ARG A 29 -8.65 2.62 0.60
CA ARG A 29 -8.24 3.69 1.52
C ARG A 29 -6.80 4.13 1.26
N ALA A 30 -5.87 3.20 1.05
CA ALA A 30 -4.48 3.54 0.75
C ALA A 30 -4.34 4.34 -0.57
N LEU A 31 -5.14 4.02 -1.59
CA LEU A 31 -5.21 4.80 -2.84
C LEU A 31 -5.76 6.21 -2.61
N ILE A 32 -6.84 6.35 -1.84
CA ILE A 32 -7.44 7.64 -1.53
C ILE A 32 -6.51 8.48 -0.63
N ASP A 33 -5.88 7.86 0.36
CA ASP A 33 -4.93 8.51 1.25
C ASP A 33 -3.68 8.99 0.51
N GLU A 34 -3.22 8.21 -0.49
CA GLU A 34 -2.16 8.64 -1.41
C GLU A 34 -2.63 9.83 -2.25
N ALA A 35 -3.80 9.74 -2.88
CA ALA A 35 -4.33 10.80 -3.75
C ALA A 35 -4.61 12.10 -2.98
N ALA A 36 -5.11 12.02 -1.74
CA ALA A 36 -5.41 13.18 -0.88
C ALA A 36 -4.17 13.90 -0.35
N LEU A 37 -3.02 13.21 -0.31
CA LEU A 37 -1.78 13.76 0.23
C LEU A 37 -1.29 14.93 -0.60
N ALA A 38 -1.07 16.10 0.03
CA ALA A 38 -0.63 17.33 -0.63
C ALA A 38 0.37 18.12 0.25
N PRO A 39 1.29 18.89 -0.38
CA PRO A 39 1.55 18.95 -1.81
C PRO A 39 2.45 17.79 -2.27
N LYS A 40 2.07 17.07 -3.32
CA LYS A 40 2.90 16.01 -3.93
C LYS A 40 3.61 16.54 -5.16
N PRO A 41 4.95 16.54 -5.24
CA PRO A 41 5.68 17.13 -6.35
C PRO A 41 5.31 16.53 -7.72
N GLY A 42 4.66 17.32 -8.56
CA GLY A 42 4.26 16.94 -9.91
C GLY A 42 3.14 15.92 -10.04
N LEU A 43 2.61 15.38 -8.92
CA LEU A 43 1.49 14.44 -8.89
C LEU A 43 0.15 15.18 -8.72
N ALA A 44 -0.92 14.55 -9.20
CA ALA A 44 -2.26 14.99 -8.84
C ALA A 44 -2.52 14.76 -7.34
N ASP A 45 -3.10 15.74 -6.66
CA ASP A 45 -3.39 15.69 -5.25
C ASP A 45 -4.67 16.50 -4.93
N SER A 46 -4.97 16.71 -3.64
CA SER A 46 -6.15 17.48 -3.22
C SER A 46 -6.11 18.96 -3.60
N LEU A 47 -4.96 19.49 -4.03
CA LEU A 47 -4.79 20.88 -4.47
C LEU A 47 -4.90 21.05 -5.99
N GLY A 48 -4.75 19.97 -6.77
CA GLY A 48 -4.86 20.05 -8.23
C GLY A 48 -4.27 18.86 -8.99
N GLY A 49 -4.20 19.01 -10.32
CA GLY A 49 -3.74 17.95 -11.24
C GLY A 49 -2.21 17.75 -11.28
N GLY A 50 -1.43 18.58 -10.59
CA GLY A 50 0.02 18.53 -10.69
C GLY A 50 0.53 18.77 -12.11
N ALA A 51 1.40 17.90 -12.62
CA ALA A 51 1.92 17.94 -14.00
C ALA A 51 0.94 17.34 -15.05
N HIS A 52 -0.32 17.12 -14.69
CA HIS A 52 -1.37 16.54 -15.52
C HIS A 52 -2.50 17.53 -15.80
N ALA A 53 -2.98 17.53 -17.04
CA ALA A 53 -4.16 18.30 -17.45
C ALA A 53 -5.46 17.47 -17.35
N ASP A 54 -5.33 16.17 -17.21
CA ASP A 54 -6.39 15.15 -17.30
C ASP A 54 -6.68 14.45 -15.96
N LEU A 55 -5.99 14.81 -14.88
CA LEU A 55 -6.19 14.24 -13.54
C LEU A 55 -6.74 15.27 -12.56
N SER A 56 -7.61 14.80 -11.66
CA SER A 56 -8.10 15.53 -10.50
C SER A 56 -8.25 14.59 -9.31
N PHE A 57 -8.31 15.12 -8.09
CA PHE A 57 -8.54 14.34 -6.90
C PHE A 57 -9.84 13.51 -6.98
N ASP A 58 -10.95 14.13 -7.45
CA ASP A 58 -12.24 13.43 -7.61
C ASP A 58 -12.15 12.28 -8.61
N LEU A 59 -11.39 12.46 -9.71
CA LEU A 59 -11.17 11.41 -10.69
C LEU A 59 -10.38 10.24 -10.09
N MET A 60 -9.34 10.54 -9.29
CA MET A 60 -8.57 9.54 -8.56
C MET A 60 -9.45 8.78 -7.56
N CYS A 61 -10.32 9.46 -6.81
CA CYS A 61 -11.25 8.82 -5.88
C CYS A 61 -12.25 7.92 -6.60
N ARG A 62 -12.88 8.37 -7.69
CA ARG A 62 -13.80 7.54 -8.49
C ARG A 62 -13.10 6.28 -9.00
N SER A 63 -11.89 6.44 -9.51
CA SER A 63 -11.06 5.33 -9.94
C SER A 63 -10.76 4.33 -8.81
N ALA A 64 -10.33 4.81 -7.64
CA ALA A 64 -10.03 3.97 -6.49
C ALA A 64 -11.26 3.13 -6.06
N HIS A 65 -12.45 3.76 -6.01
CA HIS A 65 -13.69 3.05 -5.69
C HIS A 65 -14.08 2.01 -6.75
N ALA A 66 -13.87 2.28 -8.04
CA ALA A 66 -14.12 1.32 -9.11
C ALA A 66 -13.25 0.06 -9.01
N LEU A 67 -12.09 0.13 -8.34
CA LEU A 67 -11.20 -1.00 -8.12
C LEU A 67 -11.62 -1.94 -6.97
N HIS A 68 -12.49 -1.46 -6.05
CA HIS A 68 -12.86 -2.20 -4.84
C HIS A 68 -13.34 -3.64 -5.11
N PRO A 69 -14.29 -3.91 -6.03
CA PRO A 69 -14.78 -5.28 -6.25
C PRO A 69 -13.70 -6.24 -6.75
N PHE A 70 -12.76 -5.75 -7.54
CA PHE A 70 -11.65 -6.55 -8.08
C PHE A 70 -10.60 -6.85 -7.01
N LEU A 71 -10.24 -5.86 -6.19
CA LEU A 71 -9.34 -6.05 -5.05
C LEU A 71 -9.93 -7.05 -4.04
N ARG A 72 -11.24 -6.97 -3.79
CA ARG A 72 -11.95 -7.95 -2.96
C ARG A 72 -11.93 -9.34 -3.57
N ALA A 73 -12.15 -9.47 -4.88
CA ALA A 73 -12.08 -10.74 -5.59
C ALA A 73 -10.66 -11.33 -5.53
N MET A 74 -9.62 -10.52 -5.72
CA MET A 74 -8.21 -10.94 -5.60
C MET A 74 -7.87 -11.43 -4.20
N ALA A 75 -8.31 -10.74 -3.14
CA ALA A 75 -8.13 -11.19 -1.76
C ALA A 75 -8.85 -12.53 -1.49
N ARG A 76 -10.08 -12.70 -2.03
CA ARG A 76 -10.84 -13.96 -1.91
C ARG A 76 -10.16 -15.12 -2.62
N VAL A 77 -9.63 -14.89 -3.82
CA VAL A 77 -8.92 -15.90 -4.59
C VAL A 77 -7.61 -16.27 -3.90
N GLY A 78 -6.93 -15.32 -3.29
CA GLY A 78 -5.75 -15.56 -2.44
C GLY A 78 -6.02 -16.51 -1.27
N ALA A 79 -7.23 -16.48 -0.69
CA ALA A 79 -7.64 -17.37 0.40
C ALA A 79 -8.06 -18.78 -0.07
N GLN A 80 -7.98 -19.09 -1.38
CA GLN A 80 -8.24 -20.42 -1.94
C GLN A 80 -6.93 -21.21 -2.01
N GLU A 81 -7.03 -22.52 -1.80
CA GLU A 81 -5.90 -23.44 -1.97
C GLU A 81 -5.70 -23.74 -3.47
N LEU A 82 -5.11 -22.75 -4.18
CA LEU A 82 -4.78 -22.87 -5.60
C LEU A 82 -3.27 -23.06 -5.78
N GLU A 83 -2.90 -23.84 -6.78
CA GLU A 83 -1.54 -23.86 -7.28
C GLU A 83 -1.09 -22.43 -7.66
N LEU A 84 0.18 -22.09 -7.39
CA LEU A 84 0.70 -20.73 -7.54
C LEU A 84 0.51 -20.19 -8.98
N GLN A 85 0.69 -21.05 -9.99
CA GLN A 85 0.50 -20.70 -11.39
C GLN A 85 -0.97 -20.38 -11.70
N ALA A 86 -1.90 -21.21 -11.23
CA ALA A 86 -3.34 -21.01 -11.44
C ALA A 86 -3.81 -19.73 -10.72
N LEU A 87 -3.32 -19.49 -9.49
CA LEU A 87 -3.58 -18.27 -8.74
C LEU A 87 -3.08 -17.05 -9.52
N ARG A 88 -1.83 -17.11 -10.05
CA ARG A 88 -1.25 -16.00 -10.82
C ARG A 88 -2.10 -15.65 -12.07
N GLU A 89 -2.57 -16.63 -12.79
CA GLU A 89 -3.41 -16.43 -13.99
C GLU A 89 -4.78 -15.86 -13.62
N ARG A 90 -5.38 -16.36 -12.53
CA ARG A 90 -6.67 -15.87 -12.04
C ARG A 90 -6.60 -14.40 -11.64
N ILE A 91 -5.59 -13.99 -10.88
CA ILE A 91 -5.42 -12.58 -10.52
C ILE A 91 -4.98 -11.70 -11.70
N GLY A 92 -4.32 -12.28 -12.70
CA GLY A 92 -4.00 -11.60 -13.95
C GLY A 92 -5.26 -11.23 -14.74
N LEU A 93 -6.23 -12.12 -14.82
CA LEU A 93 -7.54 -11.85 -15.41
C LEU A 93 -8.25 -10.72 -14.63
N LEU A 94 -8.37 -10.85 -13.30
CA LEU A 94 -8.98 -9.84 -12.45
C LEU A 94 -8.29 -8.48 -12.56
N GLY A 95 -6.96 -8.44 -12.74
CA GLY A 95 -6.20 -7.22 -12.95
C GLY A 95 -6.56 -6.52 -14.28
N ARG A 96 -6.74 -7.27 -15.35
CA ARG A 96 -7.18 -6.72 -16.65
C ARG A 96 -8.62 -6.20 -16.58
N GLU A 97 -9.52 -6.92 -15.90
CA GLU A 97 -10.89 -6.46 -15.63
C GLU A 97 -10.90 -5.18 -14.76
N ALA A 98 -10.05 -5.11 -13.74
CA ALA A 98 -9.87 -3.92 -12.91
C ALA A 98 -9.36 -2.72 -13.73
N GLU A 99 -8.42 -2.94 -14.63
CA GLU A 99 -7.93 -1.89 -15.55
C GLU A 99 -9.05 -1.40 -16.47
N ALA A 100 -9.86 -2.29 -17.03
CA ALA A 100 -10.99 -1.93 -17.86
C ALA A 100 -12.04 -1.12 -17.08
N ALA A 101 -12.35 -1.52 -15.83
CA ALA A 101 -13.27 -0.81 -14.95
C ALA A 101 -12.74 0.58 -14.58
N MET A 102 -11.43 0.70 -14.28
CA MET A 102 -10.76 1.97 -14.04
C MET A 102 -10.91 2.90 -15.26
N MET A 103 -10.59 2.41 -16.46
CA MET A 103 -10.70 3.20 -17.69
C MET A 103 -12.16 3.64 -17.95
N GLY A 104 -13.14 2.77 -17.71
CA GLY A 104 -14.56 3.11 -17.81
C GLY A 104 -14.97 4.21 -16.82
N ALA A 105 -14.55 4.10 -15.55
CA ALA A 105 -14.88 5.07 -14.50
C ALA A 105 -14.21 6.44 -14.70
N THR A 106 -13.12 6.50 -15.48
CA THR A 106 -12.31 7.71 -15.69
C THR A 106 -12.45 8.32 -17.08
N GLY A 107 -13.32 7.78 -17.93
CA GLY A 107 -13.46 8.25 -19.31
C GLY A 107 -12.19 8.01 -20.14
N GLY A 108 -11.49 6.91 -19.90
CA GLY A 108 -10.27 6.53 -20.64
C GLY A 108 -8.97 7.07 -20.07
N VAL A 109 -9.00 7.76 -18.93
CA VAL A 109 -7.79 8.29 -18.28
C VAL A 109 -7.15 7.22 -17.38
N ASN A 110 -5.86 6.95 -17.60
CA ASN A 110 -5.11 6.03 -16.74
C ASN A 110 -4.70 6.72 -15.43
N THR A 111 -5.33 6.30 -14.33
CA THR A 111 -5.09 6.82 -12.98
C THR A 111 -4.24 5.88 -12.12
N HIS A 112 -4.55 4.56 -12.12
CA HIS A 112 -4.04 3.60 -11.12
C HIS A 112 -3.49 2.29 -11.72
N ARG A 113 -3.08 2.26 -12.99
CA ARG A 113 -2.60 1.00 -13.62
C ARG A 113 -1.46 0.34 -12.84
N GLY A 114 -0.47 1.10 -12.41
CA GLY A 114 0.64 0.55 -11.62
C GLY A 114 0.20 0.13 -10.21
N ALA A 115 -0.72 0.86 -9.61
CA ALA A 115 -1.31 0.52 -8.33
C ALA A 115 -2.17 -0.75 -8.41
N ILE A 116 -2.93 -0.99 -9.50
CA ILE A 116 -3.65 -2.25 -9.74
C ILE A 116 -2.69 -3.44 -9.70
N TRP A 117 -1.54 -3.32 -10.38
CA TRP A 117 -0.49 -4.34 -10.33
C TRP A 117 0.05 -4.56 -8.93
N ALA A 118 0.49 -3.51 -8.25
CA ALA A 118 1.12 -3.60 -6.94
C ALA A 118 0.13 -4.08 -5.86
N LEU A 119 -1.02 -3.41 -5.73
CA LEU A 119 -2.03 -3.74 -4.72
C LEU A 119 -2.73 -5.07 -5.03
N GLY A 120 -2.96 -5.40 -6.31
CA GLY A 120 -3.53 -6.69 -6.69
C GLY A 120 -2.70 -7.87 -6.19
N LEU A 121 -1.37 -7.81 -6.37
CA LEU A 121 -0.45 -8.80 -5.82
C LEU A 121 -0.44 -8.83 -4.28
N LEU A 122 -0.40 -7.65 -3.66
CA LEU A 122 -0.31 -7.53 -2.19
C LEU A 122 -1.61 -7.96 -1.49
N VAL A 123 -2.80 -7.61 -2.00
CA VAL A 123 -4.07 -8.05 -1.41
C VAL A 123 -4.25 -9.56 -1.57
N THR A 124 -3.84 -10.13 -2.71
CA THR A 124 -3.85 -11.59 -2.93
C THR A 124 -2.93 -12.27 -1.92
N ALA A 125 -1.70 -11.79 -1.79
CA ALA A 125 -0.72 -12.32 -0.85
C ALA A 125 -1.17 -12.22 0.62
N ALA A 126 -1.86 -11.13 0.99
CA ALA A 126 -2.47 -10.98 2.31
C ALA A 126 -3.64 -11.94 2.53
N GLY A 127 -4.36 -12.31 1.45
CA GLY A 127 -5.43 -13.31 1.49
C GLY A 127 -4.93 -14.74 1.75
N GLN A 128 -3.69 -15.07 1.36
CA GLN A 128 -3.15 -16.44 1.44
C GLN A 128 -2.85 -16.91 2.86
N ASP A 129 -2.55 -15.99 3.80
CA ASP A 129 -2.02 -16.36 5.11
C ASP A 129 -2.39 -15.31 6.17
N ASP A 130 -2.39 -15.70 7.45
CA ASP A 130 -2.64 -14.82 8.59
C ASP A 130 -1.42 -14.01 9.02
N ASP A 131 -0.23 -14.35 8.52
CA ASP A 131 0.96 -13.51 8.70
C ASP A 131 0.89 -12.27 7.79
N LEU A 132 0.38 -11.19 8.36
CA LEU A 132 0.22 -9.90 7.70
C LEU A 132 1.41 -8.96 7.89
N ARG A 133 2.54 -9.45 8.42
CA ARG A 133 3.77 -8.64 8.47
C ARG A 133 4.16 -8.18 7.06
N PRO A 134 4.56 -6.92 6.86
CA PRO A 134 4.88 -6.38 5.53
C PRO A 134 5.86 -7.24 4.73
N ALA A 135 6.92 -7.75 5.38
CA ALA A 135 7.90 -8.61 4.72
C ALA A 135 7.31 -9.96 4.25
N ALA A 136 6.42 -10.58 5.04
CA ALA A 136 5.76 -11.83 4.69
C ALA A 136 4.79 -11.64 3.51
N VAL A 137 3.96 -10.60 3.56
CA VAL A 137 3.04 -10.24 2.46
C VAL A 137 3.83 -9.92 1.18
N ALA A 138 4.88 -9.11 1.27
CA ALA A 138 5.70 -8.73 0.12
C ALA A 138 6.44 -9.94 -0.50
N ASN A 139 6.91 -10.87 0.32
CA ASN A 139 7.55 -12.10 -0.17
C ASN A 139 6.57 -12.97 -0.96
N ARG A 140 5.36 -13.25 -0.42
CA ARG A 140 4.32 -13.99 -1.13
C ARG A 140 3.90 -13.29 -2.43
N ALA A 141 3.72 -11.97 -2.41
CA ALA A 141 3.44 -11.18 -3.60
C ALA A 141 4.57 -11.28 -4.64
N GLY A 142 5.82 -11.31 -4.20
CA GLY A 142 6.98 -11.54 -5.06
C GLY A 142 6.99 -12.93 -5.70
N MET A 143 6.59 -13.97 -4.99
CA MET A 143 6.42 -15.32 -5.56
C MET A 143 5.39 -15.32 -6.68
N LEU A 144 4.22 -14.71 -6.47
CA LEU A 144 3.19 -14.54 -7.50
C LEU A 144 3.70 -13.73 -8.70
N ALA A 145 4.43 -12.64 -8.46
CA ALA A 145 4.95 -11.78 -9.53
C ALA A 145 6.00 -12.48 -10.42
N ARG A 146 6.70 -13.48 -9.91
CA ARG A 146 7.66 -14.29 -10.68
C ARG A 146 7.00 -15.34 -11.57
N CYS A 147 5.76 -15.75 -11.27
CA CYS A 147 5.02 -16.66 -12.14
C CYS A 147 4.55 -15.92 -13.40
N HIS A 148 4.70 -16.57 -14.55
CA HIS A 148 4.24 -16.02 -15.81
C HIS A 148 2.71 -16.16 -15.96
N ASP A 149 2.04 -15.06 -16.31
CA ASP A 149 0.60 -15.09 -16.66
C ASP A 149 0.47 -15.46 -18.14
N ARG A 150 0.09 -16.71 -18.42
CA ARG A 150 -0.09 -17.21 -19.79
C ARG A 150 -1.26 -16.52 -20.53
N GLY A 151 -2.21 -15.93 -19.79
CA GLY A 151 -3.31 -15.13 -20.34
C GLY A 151 -2.97 -13.66 -20.57
N ALA A 152 -1.74 -13.22 -20.22
CA ALA A 152 -1.33 -11.84 -20.45
C ALA A 152 -1.07 -11.59 -21.94
N PRO A 153 -1.46 -10.39 -22.48
CA PRO A 153 -1.09 -10.02 -23.84
C PRO A 153 0.43 -9.90 -23.96
N GLY A 154 1.02 -10.37 -25.03
CA GLY A 154 2.46 -10.36 -25.26
C GLY A 154 3.06 -8.95 -25.27
N ARG A 155 2.25 -7.92 -25.62
CA ARG A 155 2.57 -6.50 -25.55
C ARG A 155 1.34 -5.72 -25.10
N THR A 156 1.53 -4.85 -24.12
CA THR A 156 0.47 -3.96 -23.62
C THR A 156 0.48 -2.60 -24.35
N GLY A 157 1.61 -2.23 -24.98
CA GLY A 157 1.81 -0.94 -25.65
C GLY A 157 1.80 0.28 -24.70
N ASN A 158 1.77 0.06 -23.39
CA ASN A 158 1.72 1.15 -22.43
C ASN A 158 3.08 1.88 -22.29
N LYS A 159 3.02 3.13 -21.78
CA LYS A 159 4.21 3.98 -21.61
C LYS A 159 5.26 3.37 -20.69
N GLY A 160 4.84 2.63 -19.67
CA GLY A 160 5.74 1.94 -18.72
C GLY A 160 6.53 0.82 -19.39
N GLU A 161 5.89 0.02 -20.24
CA GLU A 161 6.55 -1.01 -21.04
C GLU A 161 7.55 -0.39 -22.04
N ALA A 162 7.15 0.66 -22.74
CA ALA A 162 8.01 1.38 -23.66
C ALA A 162 9.25 1.96 -22.95
N ALA A 163 9.07 2.58 -21.78
CA ALA A 163 10.17 3.11 -20.97
C ALA A 163 11.11 2.00 -20.47
N ARG A 164 10.58 0.86 -20.00
CA ARG A 164 11.40 -0.29 -19.58
C ARG A 164 12.31 -0.77 -20.71
N ARG A 165 11.77 -0.95 -21.90
CA ARG A 165 12.57 -1.38 -23.08
C ARG A 165 13.60 -0.34 -23.49
N ARG A 166 13.21 0.96 -23.52
CA ARG A 166 14.09 2.05 -23.98
C ARG A 166 15.26 2.29 -23.03
N TYR A 167 15.03 2.19 -21.73
CA TYR A 167 16.02 2.58 -20.70
C TYR A 167 16.67 1.41 -19.98
N GLY A 168 16.23 0.17 -20.23
CA GLY A 168 16.77 -1.03 -19.59
C GLY A 168 16.46 -1.13 -18.10
N VAL A 169 15.32 -0.58 -17.65
CA VAL A 169 14.91 -0.58 -16.24
C VAL A 169 13.79 -1.60 -15.97
N GLY A 170 13.72 -2.10 -14.73
CA GLY A 170 12.75 -3.14 -14.39
C GLY A 170 11.32 -2.64 -14.15
N GLY A 171 11.14 -1.38 -13.74
CA GLY A 171 9.84 -0.78 -13.42
C GLY A 171 9.05 -1.52 -12.34
N ALA A 172 7.73 -1.39 -12.37
CA ALA A 172 6.81 -2.00 -11.41
C ALA A 172 6.89 -3.54 -11.37
N THR A 173 7.20 -4.18 -12.52
CA THR A 173 7.35 -5.65 -12.59
C THR A 173 8.53 -6.12 -11.75
N ALA A 174 9.72 -5.52 -11.92
CA ALA A 174 10.90 -5.89 -11.15
C ALA A 174 10.74 -5.56 -9.66
N GLN A 175 10.07 -4.45 -9.31
CA GLN A 175 9.73 -4.13 -7.92
C GLN A 175 8.92 -5.25 -7.27
N ALA A 176 7.88 -5.73 -7.93
CA ALA A 176 7.06 -6.82 -7.41
C ALA A 176 7.83 -8.15 -7.33
N GLN A 177 8.54 -8.53 -8.39
CA GLN A 177 9.33 -9.77 -8.45
C GLN A 177 10.43 -9.84 -7.38
N ALA A 178 11.00 -8.70 -7.01
CA ALA A 178 11.97 -8.57 -5.93
C ALA A 178 11.34 -8.46 -4.52
N GLY A 179 10.01 -8.58 -4.38
CA GLY A 179 9.31 -8.45 -3.11
C GLY A 179 9.21 -7.02 -2.61
N PHE A 180 9.00 -6.06 -3.51
CA PHE A 180 8.76 -4.65 -3.21
C PHE A 180 9.86 -3.98 -2.35
N PRO A 181 11.14 -4.02 -2.76
CA PRO A 181 12.23 -3.49 -1.94
C PRO A 181 12.07 -2.00 -1.62
N GLN A 182 11.51 -1.18 -2.52
CA GLN A 182 11.27 0.24 -2.24
C GLN A 182 10.18 0.46 -1.18
N VAL A 183 9.19 -0.41 -1.10
CA VAL A 183 8.19 -0.38 -0.01
C VAL A 183 8.86 -0.73 1.33
N LEU A 184 9.58 -1.86 1.38
CA LEU A 184 10.12 -2.39 2.62
C LEU A 184 11.35 -1.63 3.15
N ARG A 185 12.23 -1.12 2.26
CA ARG A 185 13.53 -0.55 2.63
C ARG A 185 13.59 0.97 2.52
N ALA A 186 12.64 1.61 1.81
CA ALA A 186 12.59 3.06 1.69
C ALA A 186 11.32 3.64 2.32
N ALA A 187 10.12 3.31 1.79
CA ALA A 187 8.87 3.93 2.22
C ALA A 187 8.52 3.64 3.69
N LEU A 188 8.44 2.37 4.09
CA LEU A 188 8.04 1.99 5.45
C LEU A 188 9.02 2.49 6.53
N PRO A 189 10.35 2.33 6.41
CA PRO A 189 11.29 2.87 7.40
C PRO A 189 11.17 4.38 7.55
N GLN A 190 11.02 5.12 6.44
CA GLN A 190 10.89 6.56 6.45
C GLN A 190 9.55 7.01 7.06
N LEU A 191 8.44 6.37 6.70
CA LEU A 191 7.10 6.61 7.27
C LEU A 191 7.12 6.45 8.79
N ARG A 192 7.60 5.30 9.25
CA ARG A 192 7.67 4.95 10.68
C ARG A 192 8.67 5.81 11.43
N GLY A 193 9.81 6.11 10.80
CA GLY A 193 10.82 7.01 11.36
C GLY A 193 10.27 8.42 11.57
N SER A 194 9.54 8.97 10.59
CA SER A 194 8.87 10.26 10.69
C SER A 194 7.85 10.30 11.83
N ARG A 195 6.99 9.29 11.93
CA ARG A 195 6.00 9.18 13.02
C ARG A 195 6.68 9.13 14.41
N ARG A 196 7.78 8.36 14.55
CA ARG A 196 8.54 8.31 15.81
C ARG A 196 9.18 9.63 16.20
N ARG A 197 9.52 10.49 15.23
CA ARG A 197 10.02 11.86 15.49
C ARG A 197 8.91 12.86 15.82
N GLY A 198 7.65 12.46 15.76
CA GLY A 198 6.51 13.34 16.00
C GLY A 198 6.11 14.19 14.78
N ASP A 199 6.58 13.85 13.58
CA ASP A 199 6.10 14.49 12.34
C ASP A 199 4.59 14.26 12.19
N SER A 200 3.87 15.22 11.61
CA SER A 200 2.47 15.01 11.25
C SER A 200 2.33 13.84 10.26
N GLU A 201 1.15 13.19 10.22
CA GLU A 201 0.91 12.07 9.30
C GLU A 201 1.11 12.47 7.84
N ALA A 202 0.72 13.69 7.46
CA ALA A 202 0.97 14.21 6.12
C ALA A 202 2.47 14.34 5.82
N ALA A 203 3.26 14.87 6.76
CA ALA A 203 4.70 14.98 6.61
C ALA A 203 5.37 13.59 6.57
N ALA A 204 4.92 12.64 7.39
CA ALA A 204 5.42 11.27 7.40
C ALA A 204 5.17 10.55 6.05
N ARG A 205 3.98 10.69 5.48
CA ARG A 205 3.62 10.14 4.16
C ARG A 205 4.40 10.81 3.02
N LEU A 206 4.57 12.15 3.06
CA LEU A 206 5.41 12.87 2.09
C LEU A 206 6.86 12.42 2.16
N ASN A 207 7.42 12.25 3.36
CA ASN A 207 8.77 11.75 3.54
C ASN A 207 8.94 10.31 2.99
N ALA A 208 7.93 9.46 3.15
CA ALA A 208 7.92 8.12 2.57
C ALA A 208 7.90 8.17 1.03
N LEU A 209 7.06 9.03 0.43
CA LEU A 209 7.05 9.28 -1.02
C LEU A 209 8.42 9.73 -1.51
N LEU A 210 9.01 10.73 -0.86
CA LEU A 210 10.33 11.28 -1.21
C LEU A 210 11.44 10.24 -1.11
N ALA A 211 11.40 9.34 -0.13
CA ALA A 211 12.37 8.26 0.02
C ALA A 211 12.31 7.28 -1.16
N VAL A 212 11.11 6.96 -1.65
CA VAL A 212 10.93 6.17 -2.86
C VAL A 212 11.41 6.95 -4.09
N MET A 213 10.99 8.21 -4.24
CA MET A 213 11.38 9.07 -5.37
C MET A 213 12.89 9.22 -5.50
N ALA A 214 13.63 9.27 -4.39
CA ALA A 214 15.07 9.45 -4.40
C ALA A 214 15.84 8.25 -4.97
N GLN A 215 15.22 7.06 -5.08
CA GLN A 215 15.92 5.82 -5.42
C GLN A 215 15.27 5.03 -6.56
N LEU A 216 13.99 5.29 -6.87
CA LEU A 216 13.24 4.50 -7.84
C LEU A 216 13.61 4.89 -9.27
N ASP A 217 13.89 3.90 -10.12
CA ASP A 217 13.91 4.06 -11.58
C ASP A 217 12.46 4.17 -12.11
N ASP A 218 11.85 5.30 -11.82
CA ASP A 218 10.43 5.55 -12.12
C ASP A 218 10.19 5.65 -13.63
N THR A 219 9.46 4.67 -14.17
CA THR A 219 9.14 4.61 -15.61
C THR A 219 8.23 5.75 -16.09
N CYS A 220 7.45 6.35 -15.18
CA CYS A 220 6.64 7.54 -15.49
C CYS A 220 7.55 8.76 -15.70
N LEU A 221 8.54 8.97 -14.85
CA LEU A 221 9.55 10.01 -15.00
C LEU A 221 10.40 9.80 -16.25
N LEU A 222 10.86 8.55 -16.48
CA LEU A 222 11.62 8.20 -17.67
C LEU A 222 10.85 8.45 -18.97
N SER A 223 9.56 8.16 -19.00
CA SER A 223 8.73 8.37 -20.19
C SER A 223 8.48 9.85 -20.49
N ARG A 224 8.51 10.74 -19.47
CA ARG A 224 8.24 12.17 -19.58
C ARG A 224 9.51 13.01 -19.79
N GLY A 225 10.54 12.76 -18.98
CA GLY A 225 11.75 13.59 -18.92
C GLY A 225 13.05 12.83 -19.19
N GLY A 226 12.97 11.54 -19.56
CA GLY A 226 14.16 10.71 -19.77
C GLY A 226 15.04 10.59 -18.53
N ARG A 227 16.31 10.19 -18.73
CA ARG A 227 17.28 10.04 -17.64
C ARG A 227 17.57 11.36 -16.91
N ARG A 228 17.56 12.49 -17.61
CA ARG A 228 17.79 13.81 -16.98
C ARG A 228 16.64 14.19 -16.04
N GLY A 229 15.40 13.99 -16.48
CA GLY A 229 14.22 14.25 -15.65
C GLY A 229 14.20 13.36 -14.41
N LEU A 230 14.48 12.05 -14.56
CA LEU A 230 14.61 11.12 -13.46
C LEU A 230 15.67 11.56 -12.46
N ALA A 231 16.91 11.78 -12.90
CA ALA A 231 18.02 12.18 -12.02
C ALA A 231 17.74 13.52 -11.32
N GLY A 232 17.12 14.48 -12.02
CA GLY A 232 16.72 15.76 -11.45
C GLY A 232 15.70 15.64 -10.31
N MET A 233 14.71 14.74 -10.45
CA MET A 233 13.72 14.45 -9.41
C MET A 233 14.34 13.71 -8.24
N GLN A 234 15.16 12.69 -8.51
CA GLN A 234 15.85 11.91 -7.46
C GLN A 234 16.73 12.79 -6.60
N ALA A 235 17.59 13.60 -7.21
CA ALA A 235 18.51 14.50 -6.48
C ALA A 235 17.75 15.49 -5.60
N ARG A 236 16.68 16.10 -6.11
CA ARG A 236 15.88 17.06 -5.34
C ARG A 236 15.07 16.41 -4.22
N ALA A 237 14.56 15.20 -4.42
CA ALA A 237 13.90 14.44 -3.37
C ALA A 237 14.88 14.12 -2.21
N ALA A 238 16.11 13.74 -2.54
CA ALA A 238 17.18 13.53 -1.55
C ALA A 238 17.50 14.82 -0.79
N VAL A 239 17.55 15.98 -1.46
CA VAL A 239 17.77 17.29 -0.84
C VAL A 239 16.66 17.64 0.17
N VAL A 240 15.39 17.35 -0.16
CA VAL A 240 14.25 17.57 0.78
C VAL A 240 14.44 16.74 2.03
N LEU A 241 14.78 15.47 1.90
CA LEU A 241 15.01 14.57 3.04
C LEU A 241 16.20 15.01 3.89
N ALA A 242 17.31 15.41 3.27
CA ALA A 242 18.50 15.91 3.93
C ALA A 242 18.26 17.22 4.69
N ALA A 243 17.32 18.05 4.22
CA ALA A 243 16.88 19.27 4.88
C ALA A 243 15.87 19.04 6.03
N GLY A 244 15.72 17.78 6.49
CA GLY A 244 14.82 17.41 7.59
C GLY A 244 13.43 16.96 7.14
N GLY A 245 13.20 16.80 5.83
CA GLY A 245 11.95 16.32 5.26
C GLY A 245 10.80 17.32 5.34
N ALA A 246 9.60 16.90 4.98
CA ALA A 246 8.41 17.75 4.92
C ALA A 246 7.94 18.28 6.28
N GLY A 247 8.42 17.70 7.40
CA GLY A 247 8.14 18.18 8.75
C GLY A 247 8.89 19.45 9.12
N SER A 248 10.07 19.70 8.54
CA SER A 248 10.91 20.87 8.85
C SER A 248 10.59 22.08 7.95
N SER A 249 10.95 23.29 8.41
CA SER A 249 10.81 24.51 7.60
C SER A 249 11.70 24.47 6.35
N ASP A 250 12.94 24.00 6.50
CA ASP A 250 13.90 23.90 5.40
C ASP A 250 13.51 22.84 4.40
N GLY A 251 13.04 21.70 4.88
CA GLY A 251 12.49 20.65 4.04
C GLY A 251 11.26 21.11 3.25
N ARG A 252 10.34 21.85 3.86
CA ARG A 252 9.18 22.42 3.13
C ARG A 252 9.59 23.38 2.03
N ARG A 253 10.62 24.25 2.28
CA ARG A 253 11.15 25.11 1.22
C ARG A 253 11.82 24.32 0.09
N ALA A 254 12.52 23.25 0.43
CA ALA A 254 13.12 22.36 -0.58
C ALA A 254 12.04 21.58 -1.35
N LEU A 255 10.96 21.15 -0.68
CA LEU A 255 9.81 20.48 -1.30
C LEU A 255 9.10 21.39 -2.31
N GLN A 256 8.92 22.67 -1.98
CA GLN A 256 8.36 23.64 -2.92
C GLN A 256 9.22 23.75 -4.19
N ARG A 257 10.56 23.90 -4.05
CA ARG A 257 11.48 23.94 -5.20
C ARG A 257 11.44 22.64 -6.03
N LEU A 258 11.27 21.48 -5.39
CA LEU A 258 11.09 20.21 -6.09
C LEU A 258 9.77 20.20 -6.87
N ASN A 259 8.67 20.71 -6.29
CA ASN A 259 7.39 20.80 -6.99
C ASN A 259 7.46 21.77 -8.17
N ASP A 260 8.06 22.95 -8.00
CA ASP A 260 8.25 23.92 -9.08
C ASP A 260 9.04 23.31 -10.25
N TYR A 261 10.11 22.55 -9.93
CA TYR A 261 10.87 21.81 -10.94
C TYR A 261 10.00 20.75 -11.65
N ALA A 262 9.23 19.97 -10.90
CA ALA A 262 8.35 18.95 -11.48
C ALA A 262 7.31 19.56 -12.43
N LEU A 263 6.70 20.69 -12.06
CA LEU A 263 5.72 21.40 -12.88
C LEU A 263 6.35 22.01 -14.13
N ALA A 264 7.50 22.69 -13.99
CA ALA A 264 8.20 23.32 -15.11
C ALA A 264 8.60 22.32 -16.22
N TYR A 265 8.98 21.10 -15.82
CA TYR A 265 9.37 20.03 -16.75
C TYR A 265 8.27 18.99 -17.00
N ARG A 266 7.05 19.22 -16.51
CA ARG A 266 5.90 18.30 -16.62
C ARG A 266 6.22 16.87 -16.16
N LEU A 267 6.98 16.74 -15.08
CA LEU A 267 7.39 15.47 -14.50
C LEU A 267 6.39 15.01 -13.45
N SER A 268 6.07 13.72 -13.48
CA SER A 268 5.15 13.09 -12.51
C SER A 268 5.69 11.73 -12.09
N PRO A 269 6.03 11.55 -10.80
CA PRO A 269 6.60 10.32 -10.26
C PRO A 269 5.51 9.28 -9.94
N GLY A 270 4.73 8.86 -10.95
CA GLY A 270 3.58 7.96 -10.77
C GLY A 270 3.94 6.60 -10.16
N GLY A 271 5.10 6.05 -10.53
CA GLY A 271 5.56 4.79 -9.94
C GLY A 271 5.88 4.91 -8.45
N ALA A 272 6.40 6.06 -7.99
CA ALA A 272 6.61 6.32 -6.57
C ALA A 272 5.28 6.48 -5.82
N ALA A 273 4.25 7.08 -6.42
CA ALA A 273 2.90 7.20 -5.89
C ALA A 273 2.26 5.81 -5.69
N ASP A 274 2.34 4.92 -6.71
CA ASP A 274 1.86 3.54 -6.63
C ASP A 274 2.51 2.77 -5.46
N LEU A 275 3.81 2.96 -5.25
CA LEU A 275 4.55 2.32 -4.16
C LEU A 275 4.28 2.95 -2.79
N LEU A 276 3.93 4.25 -2.73
CA LEU A 276 3.43 4.85 -1.49
C LEU A 276 2.08 4.22 -1.11
N ALA A 277 1.13 4.11 -2.04
CA ALA A 277 -0.14 3.43 -1.78
C ALA A 277 0.07 1.99 -1.31
N ALA A 278 1.00 1.25 -1.93
CA ALA A 278 1.40 -0.10 -1.49
C ALA A 278 1.95 -0.10 -0.06
N ALA A 279 2.81 0.87 0.30
CA ALA A 279 3.36 1.01 1.65
C ALA A 279 2.28 1.32 2.69
N LEU A 280 1.35 2.23 2.39
CA LEU A 280 0.22 2.57 3.26
C LEU A 280 -0.70 1.36 3.48
N PHE A 281 -0.92 0.55 2.44
CA PHE A 281 -1.70 -0.67 2.54
C PHE A 281 -1.07 -1.68 3.51
N VAL A 282 0.20 -2.05 3.32
CA VAL A 282 0.84 -3.08 4.16
C VAL A 282 1.09 -2.59 5.59
N ASP A 283 1.35 -1.30 5.81
CA ASP A 283 1.45 -0.68 7.13
C ASP A 283 0.10 -0.70 7.87
N GLY A 284 -0.99 -0.44 7.14
CA GLY A 284 -2.35 -0.51 7.66
C GLY A 284 -2.79 -1.93 8.04
N LEU A 285 -2.33 -2.96 7.34
CA LEU A 285 -2.60 -4.36 7.68
C LEU A 285 -1.93 -4.76 9.01
N GLU A 286 -0.67 -4.40 9.19
CA GLU A 286 0.09 -4.69 10.41
C GLU A 286 -0.54 -4.00 11.63
N SER A 287 -0.90 -2.73 11.50
CA SER A 287 -1.56 -1.97 12.58
C SER A 287 -2.92 -2.56 13.01
N ARG A 288 -3.65 -3.18 12.09
CA ARG A 288 -4.91 -3.89 12.41
C ARG A 288 -4.65 -5.20 13.13
N ARG A 289 -3.65 -5.97 12.69
CA ARG A 289 -3.22 -7.21 13.35
C ARG A 289 -2.86 -6.96 14.81
N ASP A 290 -2.05 -5.93 15.07
CA ASP A 290 -1.60 -5.60 16.43
C ASP A 290 -2.78 -5.20 17.33
N LYS A 291 -3.77 -4.48 16.82
CA LYS A 291 -5.00 -4.15 17.54
C LYS A 291 -5.84 -5.40 17.84
N THR A 292 -5.93 -6.35 16.92
CA THR A 292 -6.66 -7.61 17.13
C THR A 292 -5.97 -8.48 18.16
N LEU A 293 -4.64 -8.58 18.12
CA LEU A 293 -3.85 -9.31 19.12
C LEU A 293 -3.97 -8.67 20.52
N ALA A 294 -3.92 -7.34 20.61
CA ALA A 294 -4.10 -6.62 21.87
C ALA A 294 -5.51 -6.81 22.48
N ALA A 295 -6.53 -6.94 21.63
CA ALA A 295 -7.91 -7.18 22.08
C ALA A 295 -8.17 -8.65 22.47
N THR A 296 -7.32 -9.59 22.07
CA THR A 296 -7.44 -11.03 22.41
C THR A 296 -6.59 -11.47 23.60
N VAL A 297 -5.73 -10.61 24.14
CA VAL A 297 -5.06 -10.86 25.43
C VAL A 297 -6.07 -10.57 26.54
N PRO A 298 -6.56 -11.58 27.30
CA PRO A 298 -7.45 -11.32 28.43
C PRO A 298 -6.68 -10.44 29.42
N GLY A 299 -7.28 -9.30 29.78
CA GLY A 299 -6.75 -8.45 30.84
C GLY A 299 -6.55 -9.28 32.11
N ASP A 300 -5.33 -9.30 32.58
CA ASP A 300 -4.82 -9.72 33.87
C ASP A 300 -5.70 -10.55 34.79
N CYS A 301 -5.33 -11.80 34.90
CA CYS A 301 -5.51 -12.65 36.08
C CYS A 301 -4.51 -12.21 37.19
N LEU A 302 -4.53 -10.95 37.64
CA LEU A 302 -3.69 -10.42 38.72
C LEU A 302 -4.51 -9.55 39.69
N SER A 303 -5.65 -10.05 40.20
CA SER A 303 -6.31 -9.44 41.35
C SER A 303 -7.11 -10.42 42.18
N ILE A 304 -6.63 -11.68 42.33
CA ILE A 304 -7.16 -12.62 43.33
C ILE A 304 -5.96 -13.19 44.11
N ARG A 305 -5.24 -12.36 44.86
CA ARG A 305 -4.26 -12.81 45.86
C ARG A 305 -4.05 -11.82 47.01
N ASP A 306 -5.01 -10.99 47.39
CA ASP A 306 -4.93 -10.19 48.63
C ASP A 306 -6.29 -10.09 49.35
N GLY A 307 -6.95 -11.23 49.54
CA GLY A 307 -8.24 -11.29 50.24
C GLY A 307 -8.36 -12.44 51.24
N VAL A 308 -7.24 -13.02 51.71
CA VAL A 308 -7.29 -14.06 52.77
C VAL A 308 -6.15 -13.83 53.76
N ARG A 309 -6.22 -12.75 54.55
CA ARG A 309 -5.50 -12.59 55.83
C ARG A 309 -6.10 -11.46 56.63
N GLU A 310 -7.25 -11.70 57.27
CA GLU A 310 -7.70 -11.00 58.49
C GLU A 310 -9.03 -11.57 58.92
N LEU A 311 -9.00 -12.79 59.45
CA LEU A 311 -10.05 -13.34 60.33
C LEU A 311 -9.43 -14.49 61.16
N LYS A 312 -8.49 -14.15 62.04
CA LYS A 312 -8.17 -14.93 63.24
C LYS A 312 -7.41 -14.05 64.22
N GLY A 313 -8.08 -13.63 65.29
CA GLY A 313 -7.43 -12.95 66.43
C GLY A 313 -8.39 -12.08 67.21
N GLY A 314 -9.57 -12.58 67.59
CA GLY A 314 -10.37 -11.97 68.63
C GLY A 314 -10.36 -12.92 69.83
N GLY A 315 -9.48 -12.70 70.77
CA GLY A 315 -9.41 -13.38 72.05
C GLY A 315 -9.73 -12.43 73.21
N MET A 316 -10.65 -12.82 73.99
CA MET A 316 -11.20 -12.28 75.25
C MET A 316 -10.13 -11.82 76.27
N GLN A 317 -10.49 -10.78 77.00
CA GLN A 317 -10.29 -10.56 78.45
C GLN A 317 -10.80 -9.13 78.69
N GLY A 318 -11.72 -8.79 79.54
CA GLY A 318 -12.06 -9.31 80.93
C GLY A 318 -11.57 -8.33 82.00
N ASN A 319 -12.53 -7.65 82.65
CA ASN A 319 -12.48 -6.98 83.98
C ASN A 319 -11.31 -6.05 84.32
N ASP A 320 -11.55 -4.83 84.67
CA ASP A 320 -12.01 -4.21 85.93
C ASP A 320 -12.32 -2.75 85.67
#